data_dadaf77f074c17e6148f882772d44917
#
_entry.id   dadaf77f074c17e6148f882772d44917
#
_cell.length_a   1.000
_cell.length_b   1.000
_cell.length_c   1.000
_cell.angle_alpha   90.00
_cell.angle_beta   90.00
_cell.angle_gamma   90.00
#
_symmetry.space_group_name_H-M   'P 1'
#
loop_
_entity.id
_entity.type
_entity.pdbx_description
1 polymer ?
#
loop_
_entity_poly.entity_id
_entity_poly.type
_entity_poly.pdbx_seq_one_letter_code
_entity_poly.pdbx_strand_id
1 'polypeptide(L)' 'PEAEEKEYEVIREKKFHLRPMSVDEAILQMNLLDHTFFMFKNADTGAVNVVYKRDEGNYAVLVPEG' A
#
# COMPACT_ATOMS: atom_id res chain seq x y z
N PRO A 1 5.77 -23.14 -17.48
CA PRO A 1 6.48 -22.03 -16.89
C PRO A 1 6.35 -20.75 -17.63
N GLU A 2 6.86 -20.72 -18.83
CA GLU A 2 6.81 -19.43 -19.51
C GLU A 2 5.40 -19.03 -19.79
N ALA A 3 4.52 -19.96 -19.91
CA ALA A 3 3.15 -19.61 -20.21
C ALA A 3 2.54 -18.79 -19.14
N GLU A 4 2.98 -19.01 -17.91
CA GLU A 4 2.40 -18.27 -16.81
C GLU A 4 2.67 -16.83 -16.90
N GLU A 5 3.76 -16.46 -17.48
CA GLU A 5 4.11 -15.06 -17.54
C GLU A 5 3.14 -14.29 -18.37
N LYS A 6 2.33 -14.99 -19.15
CA LYS A 6 1.38 -14.32 -20.02
C LYS A 6 0.04 -14.16 -19.40
N GLU A 7 -0.16 -14.72 -18.21
CA GLU A 7 -1.47 -14.64 -17.58
C GLU A 7 -1.80 -13.26 -17.09
N TYR A 8 -0.80 -12.51 -16.70
CA TYR A 8 -1.02 -11.19 -16.16
C TYR A 8 -0.19 -10.19 -16.93
N GLU A 9 -0.85 -9.13 -17.33
CA GLU A 9 -0.19 -8.12 -18.13
C GLU A 9 0.03 -6.89 -17.27
N VAL A 10 1.29 -6.53 -17.06
CA VAL A 10 1.62 -5.33 -16.29
C VAL A 10 1.80 -4.20 -17.29
N ILE A 11 0.82 -3.31 -17.32
CA ILE A 11 0.82 -2.26 -18.32
C ILE A 11 1.38 -0.95 -17.82
N ARG A 12 1.69 -0.87 -16.53
CA ARG A 12 2.17 0.39 -15.98
C ARG A 12 2.99 0.15 -14.73
N GLU A 13 4.06 0.90 -14.62
CA GLU A 13 4.88 0.90 -13.43
C GLU A 13 5.01 2.34 -12.98
N LYS A 14 4.63 2.62 -11.74
CA LYS A 14 4.67 3.97 -11.20
C LYS A 14 5.72 4.06 -10.12
N LYS A 15 6.46 5.16 -10.13
CA LYS A 15 7.45 5.44 -9.09
C LYS A 15 7.00 6.66 -8.32
N PHE A 16 7.19 6.61 -7.01
CA PHE A 16 6.73 7.71 -6.17
C PHE A 16 7.62 7.79 -4.95
N HIS A 17 7.56 8.93 -4.28
CA HIS A 17 8.33 9.13 -3.06
C HIS A 17 7.57 8.55 -1.88
N LEU A 18 8.29 7.77 -1.09
CA LEU A 18 7.73 7.17 0.10
C LEU A 18 7.84 8.19 1.22
N ARG A 19 6.71 8.66 1.71
CA ARG A 19 6.71 9.72 2.70
C ARG A 19 6.44 9.15 4.09
N PRO A 20 7.18 9.64 5.09
CA PRO A 20 6.90 9.19 6.46
C PRO A 20 5.60 9.80 6.97
N MET A 21 4.80 8.97 7.60
CA MET A 21 3.55 9.45 8.16
C MET A 21 3.00 8.39 9.13
N SER A 22 2.01 8.77 9.91
CA SER A 22 1.37 7.82 10.80
C SER A 22 0.40 6.94 10.02
N VAL A 23 -0.04 5.86 10.66
CA VAL A 23 -1.03 4.97 10.04
C VAL A 23 -2.32 5.73 9.78
N ASP A 24 -2.75 6.57 10.72
CA ASP A 24 -3.98 7.33 10.54
C ASP A 24 -3.86 8.28 9.36
N GLU A 25 -2.72 8.91 9.22
CA GLU A 25 -2.50 9.82 8.10
C GLU A 25 -2.51 9.04 6.78
N ALA A 26 -1.92 7.86 6.78
CA ALA A 26 -1.89 7.04 5.57
C ALA A 26 -3.30 6.64 5.14
N ILE A 27 -4.14 6.32 6.12
CA ILE A 27 -5.52 5.96 5.81
C ILE A 27 -6.26 7.17 5.25
N LEU A 28 -6.02 8.34 5.81
CA LEU A 28 -6.62 9.56 5.29
C LEU A 28 -6.18 9.81 3.85
N GLN A 29 -4.89 9.68 3.59
CA GLN A 29 -4.39 9.87 2.23
C GLN A 29 -4.99 8.86 1.27
N MET A 30 -5.11 7.61 1.71
CA MET A 30 -5.71 6.58 0.88
C MET A 30 -7.12 6.97 0.48
N ASN A 31 -7.91 7.45 1.44
CA ASN A 31 -9.28 7.83 1.16
C ASN A 31 -9.37 9.07 0.31
N LEU A 32 -8.48 10.02 0.51
CA LEU A 32 -8.49 11.24 -0.31
C LEU A 32 -8.16 10.94 -1.75
N LEU A 33 -7.34 9.93 -1.99
CA LEU A 33 -6.97 9.54 -3.34
C LEU A 33 -7.94 8.52 -3.93
N ASP A 34 -8.92 8.12 -3.13
CA ASP A 34 -9.93 7.14 -3.55
C ASP A 34 -9.28 5.81 -3.94
N HIS A 35 -8.28 5.43 -3.17
CA HIS A 35 -7.59 4.15 -3.37
C HIS A 35 -8.06 3.16 -2.31
N THR A 36 -7.86 1.87 -2.58
CA THR A 36 -8.20 0.84 -1.62
C THR A 36 -6.99 0.37 -0.83
N PHE A 37 -5.81 0.84 -1.20
CA PHE A 37 -4.58 0.54 -0.48
C PHE A 37 -3.63 1.72 -0.62
N PHE A 38 -2.63 1.79 0.25
CA PHE A 38 -1.69 2.90 0.24
C PHE A 38 -0.39 2.47 0.92
N MET A 39 0.73 2.66 0.24
CA MET A 39 2.05 2.31 0.77
C MET A 39 2.71 3.57 1.32
N PHE A 40 3.29 3.45 2.52
CA PHE A 40 3.88 4.60 3.17
C PHE A 40 5.02 4.15 4.07
N LYS A 41 5.78 5.11 4.56
CA LYS A 41 6.83 4.84 5.54
C LYS A 41 6.25 5.20 6.90
N ASN A 42 6.21 4.21 7.80
CA ASN A 42 5.66 4.44 9.12
C ASN A 42 6.62 5.32 9.92
N ALA A 43 6.15 6.50 10.32
CA ALA A 43 7.01 7.46 10.99
C ALA A 43 7.49 6.97 12.35
N ASP A 44 6.74 6.08 12.97
CA ASP A 44 7.11 5.57 14.29
C ASP A 44 8.19 4.49 14.21
N THR A 45 8.21 3.70 13.16
CA THR A 45 9.11 2.57 13.07
C THR A 45 10.16 2.72 11.99
N GLY A 46 9.93 3.60 11.02
CA GLY A 46 10.84 3.76 9.89
C GLY A 46 10.67 2.68 8.84
N ALA A 47 9.74 1.77 9.02
CA ALA A 47 9.54 0.67 8.08
C ALA A 47 8.47 1.02 7.05
N VAL A 48 8.55 0.36 5.90
CA VAL A 48 7.52 0.52 4.88
C VAL A 48 6.32 -0.31 5.29
N ASN A 49 5.16 0.30 5.30
CA ASN A 49 3.91 -0.37 5.63
C ASN A 49 2.90 -0.15 4.52
N VAL A 50 1.87 -0.98 4.48
CA VAL A 50 0.77 -0.81 3.54
C VAL A 50 -0.53 -0.87 4.31
N VAL A 51 -1.38 0.14 4.12
CA VAL A 51 -2.74 0.08 4.67
C VAL A 51 -3.66 -0.31 3.54
N TYR A 52 -4.71 -1.04 3.89
CA TYR A 52 -5.71 -1.36 2.88
C TYR A 52 -7.08 -1.44 3.53
N LYS A 53 -8.09 -1.22 2.71
CA LYS A 53 -9.46 -1.20 3.15
C LYS A 53 -10.04 -2.60 3.02
N ARG A 54 -10.64 -3.07 4.11
CA ARG A 54 -11.26 -4.39 4.11
C ARG A 54 -12.71 -4.29 3.69
N ASP A 55 -13.24 -5.40 3.20
CA ASP A 55 -14.62 -5.44 2.74
C ASP A 55 -15.60 -5.09 3.84
N GLU A 56 -15.21 -5.31 5.08
CA GLU A 56 -16.11 -5.06 6.20
C GLU A 56 -16.14 -3.62 6.65
N GLY A 57 -15.43 -2.76 5.96
CA GLY A 57 -15.46 -1.34 6.27
C GLY A 57 -14.40 -0.88 7.23
N ASN A 58 -13.53 -1.77 7.66
CA ASN A 58 -12.40 -1.37 8.51
C ASN A 58 -11.12 -1.48 7.71
N TYR A 59 -9.99 -1.33 8.38
CA TYR A 59 -8.70 -1.23 7.71
C TYR A 59 -7.70 -2.21 8.30
N ALA A 60 -6.71 -2.57 7.53
CA ALA A 60 -5.63 -3.42 7.98
C ALA A 60 -4.31 -2.81 7.58
N VAL A 61 -3.26 -3.14 8.32
CA VAL A 61 -1.91 -2.66 8.04
C VAL A 61 -1.02 -3.87 7.82
N LEU A 62 -0.26 -3.85 6.70
CA LEU A 62 0.74 -4.88 6.44
C LEU A 62 2.08 -4.37 6.90
N VAL A 63 2.72 -5.11 7.78
CA VAL A 63 3.99 -4.74 8.35
C VAL A 63 5.02 -5.80 7.98
N PRO A 64 6.10 -5.44 7.29
CA PRO A 64 7.08 -6.45 6.91
C PRO A 64 7.85 -6.95 8.12
N GLU A 65 8.22 -8.21 8.08
CA GLU A 65 9.01 -8.84 9.12
C GLU A 65 10.40 -9.16 8.58
N GLY A 66 11.39 -8.80 9.31
CA GLY A 66 12.74 -9.16 8.91
C GLY A 66 13.47 -8.11 8.06
#